data_8078ebb1c7b55f1e54288870b6b35961
#
_entry.id   8078ebb1c7b55f1e54288870b6b35961
#
_cell.length_a   1.000
_cell.length_b   1.000
_cell.length_c   1.000
_cell.angle_alpha   90.00
_cell.angle_beta   90.00
_cell.angle_gamma   90.00
#
_symmetry.space_group_name_H-M   'P 1'
#
loop_
_entity.id
_entity.type
_entity.pdbx_description
1 polymer ?
#
loop_
_entity_poly.entity_id
_entity_poly.type
_entity_poly.pdbx_seq_one_letter_code
_entity_poly.pdbx_strand_id
1 'polypeptide(L)'
;MRVQIALGLVTALVFAPIVVAKGNAHHWETSPHHLSALVGTTYTKECGNAFTLGIDYEYRVSDFLGVGFVAEYAFEDLDAYTYLLVADLHITNNFIAQIGPGVEFHGSHKMEVARLGFLYEFEVSGVTISPQLHYDYHRNHKSAVVAGLAIGMSF
;
A
#
# COMPACT_ATOMS: atom_id res chain seq x y z
N MET A 1 5.41 34.48 -7.07
CA MET A 1 4.22 34.56 -6.20
C MET A 1 3.26 33.45 -6.61
N ARG A 2 2.90 32.56 -5.74
CA ARG A 2 2.03 31.37 -5.77
C ARG A 2 2.76 30.04 -5.63
N VAL A 3 3.17 29.77 -4.41
CA VAL A 3 3.37 28.40 -3.91
C VAL A 3 2.81 28.40 -2.51
N GLN A 4 1.54 28.14 -2.36
CA GLN A 4 0.91 27.82 -1.08
C GLN A 4 -0.52 27.27 -1.30
N ILE A 5 -0.68 26.09 -1.83
CA ILE A 5 -1.89 25.27 -1.59
C ILE A 5 -1.52 23.82 -1.94
N ALA A 6 -0.79 23.14 -1.12
CA ALA A 6 -0.67 21.68 -1.20
C ALA A 6 -0.32 21.03 0.15
N LEU A 7 -0.27 21.79 1.24
CA LEU A 7 0.10 21.25 2.56
C LEU A 7 -1.11 20.96 3.46
N GLY A 8 -2.31 21.12 2.96
CA GLY A 8 -3.54 21.07 3.76
C GLY A 8 -4.28 19.73 3.78
N LEU A 9 -3.96 18.79 2.89
CA LEU A 9 -4.77 17.57 2.74
C LEU A 9 -4.21 16.32 3.41
N VAL A 10 -2.95 16.33 3.83
CA VAL A 10 -2.31 15.17 4.47
C VAL A 10 -2.58 15.11 5.98
N THR A 11 -2.97 16.21 6.60
CA THR A 11 -3.13 16.29 8.05
C THR A 11 -4.51 15.86 8.57
N ALA A 12 -5.47 15.60 7.71
CA ALA A 12 -6.85 15.25 8.12
C ALA A 12 -7.10 13.73 8.31
N LEU A 13 -6.16 12.87 7.92
CA LEU A 13 -6.34 11.40 7.99
C LEU A 13 -5.81 10.75 9.27
N VAL A 14 -5.19 11.51 10.19
CA VAL A 14 -4.51 10.95 11.38
C VAL A 14 -5.40 10.92 12.63
N PHE A 15 -6.57 11.53 12.63
CA PHE A 15 -7.47 11.56 13.79
C PHE A 15 -8.88 11.05 13.48
N ALA A 16 -8.98 9.77 13.03
CA ALA A 16 -10.22 9.04 13.26
C ALA A 16 -10.17 8.43 14.67
N PRO A 17 -11.21 8.59 15.50
CA PRO A 17 -11.25 7.94 16.81
C PRO A 17 -11.16 6.43 16.61
N ILE A 18 -10.25 5.79 17.33
CA ILE A 18 -10.17 4.33 17.44
C ILE A 18 -11.48 3.88 18.08
N VAL A 19 -12.45 3.54 17.27
CA VAL A 19 -13.57 2.73 17.71
C VAL A 19 -13.04 1.32 17.82
N VAL A 20 -12.63 0.93 19.05
CA VAL A 20 -12.35 -0.45 19.36
C VAL A 20 -13.68 -1.18 19.30
N ALA A 21 -14.03 -1.68 18.11
CA ALA A 21 -15.03 -2.70 17.97
C ALA A 21 -14.45 -3.95 18.64
N LYS A 22 -14.99 -4.31 19.82
CA LYS A 22 -14.74 -5.57 20.49
C LYS A 22 -15.30 -6.68 19.62
N GLY A 23 -14.57 -7.06 18.57
CA GLY A 23 -14.85 -8.21 17.74
C GLY A 23 -14.45 -9.47 18.50
N ASN A 24 -15.38 -10.39 18.65
CA ASN A 24 -15.13 -11.73 19.15
C ASN A 24 -14.00 -12.35 18.31
N ALA A 25 -13.06 -13.01 18.99
CA ALA A 25 -12.03 -13.80 18.35
C ALA A 25 -12.69 -14.91 17.52
N HIS A 26 -12.96 -14.64 16.25
CA HIS A 26 -13.28 -15.66 15.30
C HIS A 26 -11.97 -16.32 14.86
N HIS A 27 -11.89 -17.60 15.11
CA HIS A 27 -10.90 -18.52 14.59
C HIS A 27 -10.84 -18.30 13.07
N TRP A 28 -9.71 -17.88 12.55
CA TRP A 28 -9.48 -17.73 11.12
C TRP A 28 -9.44 -19.12 10.46
N GLU A 29 -10.60 -19.68 10.12
CA GLU A 29 -10.70 -20.63 9.01
C GLU A 29 -10.71 -19.82 7.72
N THR A 30 -9.64 -19.09 7.48
CA THR A 30 -9.58 -18.18 6.36
C THR A 30 -8.88 -18.83 5.19
N SER A 31 -9.50 -18.65 4.07
CA SER A 31 -8.84 -18.86 2.79
C SER A 31 -7.49 -18.14 2.80
N PRO A 32 -6.43 -18.82 2.37
CA PRO A 32 -5.08 -18.24 2.45
C PRO A 32 -4.83 -17.14 1.43
N HIS A 33 -5.80 -16.87 0.57
CA HIS A 33 -5.70 -15.89 -0.50
C HIS A 33 -6.36 -14.58 -0.09
N HIS A 34 -5.67 -13.47 -0.26
CA HIS A 34 -6.21 -12.13 -0.09
C HIS A 34 -5.92 -11.29 -1.34
N LEU A 35 -6.92 -10.62 -1.87
CA LEU A 35 -6.80 -9.73 -3.01
C LEU A 35 -7.37 -8.37 -2.65
N SER A 36 -6.61 -7.31 -2.89
CA SER A 36 -7.07 -5.95 -2.66
C SER A 36 -6.79 -5.02 -3.84
N ALA A 37 -7.59 -3.97 -3.95
CA ALA A 37 -7.40 -2.87 -4.89
C ALA A 37 -7.08 -1.60 -4.12
N LEU A 38 -5.98 -0.95 -4.48
CA LEU A 38 -5.49 0.31 -3.91
C LEU A 38 -5.95 1.49 -4.76
N VAL A 39 -6.44 2.52 -4.09
CA VAL A 39 -6.64 3.86 -4.63
C VAL A 39 -5.87 4.84 -3.77
N GLY A 40 -4.97 5.63 -4.38
CA GLY A 40 -4.11 6.50 -3.62
C GLY A 40 -3.37 7.54 -4.43
N THR A 41 -2.26 7.97 -3.89
CA THR A 41 -1.35 8.93 -4.52
C THR A 41 0.10 8.51 -4.31
N THR A 42 0.91 8.70 -5.32
CA THR A 42 2.37 8.56 -5.26
C THR A 42 2.99 9.95 -5.30
N TYR A 43 3.81 10.24 -4.31
CA TYR A 43 4.56 11.50 -4.23
C TYR A 43 6.04 11.26 -4.54
N THR A 44 6.57 12.04 -5.46
CA THR A 44 8.01 12.14 -5.74
C THR A 44 8.46 13.60 -5.68
N LYS A 45 9.73 13.84 -5.37
CA LYS A 45 10.28 15.21 -5.34
C LYS A 45 10.36 15.85 -6.74
N GLU A 46 10.36 15.05 -7.78
CA GLU A 46 10.51 15.53 -9.18
C GLU A 46 9.17 15.85 -9.81
N CYS A 47 8.22 14.94 -9.71
CA CYS A 47 6.92 15.04 -10.39
C CYS A 47 5.79 15.53 -9.47
N GLY A 48 6.03 15.63 -8.15
CA GLY A 48 4.98 15.96 -7.18
C GLY A 48 4.06 14.78 -6.90
N ASN A 49 2.75 15.01 -6.82
CA ASN A 49 1.74 14.00 -6.56
C ASN A 49 1.18 13.44 -7.87
N ALA A 50 1.03 12.14 -7.95
CA ALA A 50 0.36 11.44 -9.04
C ALA A 50 -0.74 10.53 -8.46
N PHE A 51 -1.92 10.52 -9.09
CA PHE A 51 -2.97 9.57 -8.73
C PHE A 51 -2.49 8.14 -9.00
N THR A 52 -2.78 7.20 -8.10
CA THR A 52 -2.27 5.83 -8.17
C THR A 52 -3.39 4.83 -7.98
N LEU A 53 -3.41 3.84 -8.85
CA LEU A 53 -4.22 2.63 -8.71
C LEU A 53 -3.32 1.41 -8.59
N GLY A 54 -3.71 0.46 -7.77
CA GLY A 54 -2.94 -0.76 -7.56
C GLY A 54 -3.79 -1.99 -7.29
N ILE A 55 -3.18 -3.13 -7.45
CA ILE A 55 -3.69 -4.44 -7.05
C ILE A 55 -2.61 -5.09 -6.21
N ASP A 56 -3.00 -5.64 -5.07
CA ASP A 56 -2.15 -6.41 -4.17
C ASP A 56 -2.78 -7.79 -3.95
N TYR A 57 -1.99 -8.82 -4.20
CA TYR A 57 -2.36 -10.20 -3.93
C TYR A 57 -1.41 -10.79 -2.92
N GLU A 58 -1.95 -11.34 -1.83
CA GLU A 58 -1.22 -12.05 -0.77
C GLU A 58 -1.65 -13.50 -0.69
N TYR A 59 -0.66 -14.39 -0.53
CA TYR A 59 -0.85 -15.75 -0.06
C TYR A 59 -0.33 -15.87 1.37
N ARG A 60 -1.21 -16.13 2.32
CA ARG A 60 -0.90 -16.31 3.73
C ARG A 60 -0.19 -17.65 3.96
N VAL A 61 1.11 -17.61 4.23
CA VAL A 61 1.95 -18.80 4.48
C VAL A 61 1.82 -19.26 5.94
N SER A 62 1.66 -18.30 6.85
CA SER A 62 1.48 -18.53 8.30
C SER A 62 0.71 -17.37 8.92
N ASP A 63 0.41 -17.46 10.21
CA ASP A 63 -0.25 -16.36 10.95
C ASP A 63 0.58 -15.07 10.95
N PHE A 64 1.90 -15.19 10.81
CA PHE A 64 2.83 -14.07 10.83
C PHE A 64 3.27 -13.62 9.44
N LEU A 65 3.30 -14.51 8.44
CA LEU A 65 3.92 -14.26 7.15
C LEU A 65 2.95 -14.51 6.00
N GLY A 66 2.76 -13.50 5.17
CA GLY A 66 2.24 -13.60 3.82
C GLY A 66 3.33 -13.36 2.78
N VAL A 67 3.15 -13.86 1.58
CA VAL A 67 3.96 -13.55 0.40
C VAL A 67 3.03 -13.10 -0.71
N GLY A 68 3.42 -12.06 -1.41
CA GLY A 68 2.50 -11.43 -2.35
C GLY A 68 3.16 -10.81 -3.56
N PHE A 69 2.29 -10.29 -4.40
CA PHE A 69 2.64 -9.56 -5.61
C PHE A 69 1.80 -8.28 -5.67
N VAL A 70 2.48 -7.15 -5.90
CA VAL A 70 1.85 -5.84 -6.05
C VAL A 70 2.08 -5.33 -7.47
N ALA A 71 1.04 -4.81 -8.09
CA ALA A 71 1.11 -4.08 -9.34
C ALA A 71 0.41 -2.72 -9.18
N GLU A 72 1.12 -1.65 -9.44
CA GLU A 72 0.61 -0.28 -9.32
C GLU A 72 0.86 0.52 -10.60
N TYR A 73 -0.01 1.46 -10.86
CA TYR A 73 0.16 2.46 -11.89
C TYR A 73 -0.08 3.85 -11.33
N ALA A 74 0.94 4.69 -11.45
CA ALA A 74 0.88 6.11 -11.12
C ALA A 74 0.68 6.92 -12.39
N PHE A 75 -0.38 7.71 -12.39
CA PHE A 75 -0.84 8.51 -13.55
C PHE A 75 -0.10 9.84 -13.66
N GLU A 76 -0.57 10.67 -14.56
CA GLU A 76 -0.11 12.05 -14.81
C GLU A 76 1.37 12.10 -15.22
N ASP A 77 2.10 13.08 -14.70
CA ASP A 77 3.50 13.31 -15.07
C ASP A 77 4.45 12.19 -14.65
N LEU A 78 4.01 11.31 -13.73
CA LEU A 78 4.82 10.19 -13.30
C LEU A 78 4.79 9.03 -14.31
N ASP A 79 3.61 8.69 -14.86
CA ASP A 79 3.39 7.64 -15.87
C ASP A 79 4.26 6.40 -15.63
N ALA A 80 4.12 5.81 -14.45
CA ALA A 80 4.98 4.74 -13.96
C ALA A 80 4.20 3.49 -13.59
N TYR A 81 4.71 2.33 -14.02
CA TYR A 81 4.24 1.00 -13.61
C TYR A 81 5.21 0.41 -12.60
N THR A 82 4.73 0.05 -11.44
CA THR A 82 5.52 -0.58 -10.36
C THR A 82 5.05 -2.00 -10.12
N TYR A 83 5.98 -2.95 -10.13
CA TYR A 83 5.73 -4.36 -9.83
C TYR A 83 6.65 -4.79 -8.70
N LEU A 84 6.08 -5.41 -7.66
CA LEU A 84 6.81 -5.82 -6.46
C LEU A 84 6.47 -7.27 -6.10
N LEU A 85 7.49 -7.99 -5.65
CA LEU A 85 7.31 -9.20 -4.85
C LEU A 85 7.46 -8.80 -3.39
N VAL A 86 6.45 -9.08 -2.57
CA VAL A 86 6.39 -8.60 -1.21
C VAL A 86 6.27 -9.73 -0.19
N ALA A 87 6.78 -9.46 1.00
CA ALA A 87 6.50 -10.22 2.20
C ALA A 87 5.68 -9.33 3.14
N ASP A 88 4.53 -9.82 3.55
CA ASP A 88 3.62 -9.17 4.49
C ASP A 88 3.82 -9.77 5.88
N LEU A 89 4.36 -8.96 6.77
CA LEU A 89 4.63 -9.35 8.15
C LEU A 89 3.46 -8.90 9.02
N HIS A 90 2.62 -9.83 9.44
CA HIS A 90 1.47 -9.58 10.31
C HIS A 90 1.93 -9.41 11.75
N ILE A 91 2.27 -8.17 12.12
CA ILE A 91 2.78 -7.82 13.46
C ILE A 91 1.69 -7.99 14.51
N THR A 92 0.47 -7.62 14.14
CA THR A 92 -0.76 -7.88 14.90
C THR A 92 -1.85 -8.33 13.94
N ASN A 93 -3.03 -8.66 14.44
CA ASN A 93 -4.17 -9.05 13.59
C ASN A 93 -4.59 -7.96 12.58
N ASN A 94 -4.24 -6.71 12.85
CA ASN A 94 -4.65 -5.56 12.03
C ASN A 94 -3.47 -4.80 11.44
N PHE A 95 -2.27 -4.88 12.05
CA PHE A 95 -1.11 -4.11 11.62
C PHE A 95 -0.11 -4.99 10.88
N ILE A 96 0.18 -4.60 9.65
CA ILE A 96 1.03 -5.33 8.72
C ILE A 96 2.19 -4.42 8.29
N ALA A 97 3.40 -4.97 8.31
CA ALA A 97 4.56 -4.38 7.67
C ALA A 97 4.83 -5.11 6.36
N GLN A 98 4.87 -4.39 5.25
CA GLN A 98 5.14 -4.94 3.92
C GLN A 98 6.55 -4.56 3.49
N ILE A 99 7.32 -5.54 3.05
CA ILE A 99 8.66 -5.33 2.49
C ILE A 99 8.83 -6.13 1.20
N GLY A 100 9.59 -5.59 0.26
CA GLY A 100 9.89 -6.37 -0.95
C GLY A 100 10.68 -5.62 -2.00
N PRO A 101 11.38 -6.38 -2.86
CA PRO A 101 12.00 -5.86 -4.06
C PRO A 101 11.00 -5.77 -5.21
N GLY A 102 11.30 -4.89 -6.16
CA GLY A 102 10.52 -4.76 -7.37
C GLY A 102 11.22 -4.00 -8.47
N VAL A 103 10.44 -3.69 -9.47
CA VAL A 103 10.86 -2.90 -10.62
C VAL A 103 9.80 -1.87 -10.95
N GLU A 104 10.25 -0.69 -11.33
CA GLU A 104 9.41 0.38 -11.84
C GLU A 104 9.80 0.69 -13.29
N PHE A 105 8.80 0.86 -14.12
CA PHE A 105 8.96 1.23 -15.51
C PHE A 105 8.37 2.62 -15.72
N HIS A 106 9.22 3.54 -16.15
CA HIS A 106 8.86 4.91 -16.54
C HIS A 106 9.25 5.12 -17.99
N GLY A 107 8.28 5.07 -18.89
CA GLY A 107 8.54 5.05 -20.33
C GLY A 107 9.43 3.87 -20.72
N SER A 108 10.60 4.15 -21.28
CA SER A 108 11.61 3.12 -21.65
C SER A 108 12.63 2.82 -20.55
N HIS A 109 12.55 3.50 -19.40
CA HIS A 109 13.49 3.32 -18.30
C HIS A 109 12.95 2.30 -17.29
N LYS A 110 13.85 1.40 -16.87
CA LYS A 110 13.60 0.44 -15.81
C LYS A 110 14.43 0.80 -14.58
N MET A 111 13.79 0.85 -13.42
CA MET A 111 14.42 1.15 -12.15
C MET A 111 14.19 0.02 -11.15
N GLU A 112 15.20 -0.30 -10.35
CA GLU A 112 15.06 -1.22 -9.23
C GLU A 112 14.44 -0.49 -8.04
N VAL A 113 13.47 -1.13 -7.41
CA VAL A 113 12.71 -0.59 -6.28
C VAL A 113 12.81 -1.53 -5.09
N ALA A 114 12.96 -0.98 -3.89
CA ALA A 114 12.77 -1.68 -2.64
C ALA A 114 11.69 -0.96 -1.83
N ARG A 115 10.61 -1.66 -1.48
CA ARG A 115 9.49 -1.13 -0.71
C ARG A 115 9.62 -1.46 0.77
N LEU A 116 9.30 -0.48 1.62
CA LEU A 116 8.92 -0.64 3.01
C LEU A 116 7.56 0.02 3.20
N GLY A 117 6.58 -0.74 3.65
CA GLY A 117 5.21 -0.25 3.82
C GLY A 117 4.60 -0.65 5.14
N PHE A 118 3.55 0.07 5.51
CA PHE A 118 2.72 -0.21 6.66
C PHE A 118 1.25 -0.13 6.25
N LEU A 119 0.50 -1.14 6.66
CA LEU A 119 -0.92 -1.29 6.39
C LEU A 119 -1.65 -1.52 7.71
N TYR A 120 -2.83 -0.95 7.81
CA TYR A 120 -3.72 -1.25 8.93
C TYR A 120 -5.07 -1.74 8.40
N GLU A 121 -5.41 -2.99 8.68
CA GLU A 121 -6.61 -3.64 8.15
C GLU A 121 -7.79 -3.54 9.11
N PHE A 122 -8.92 -3.09 8.57
CA PHE A 122 -10.23 -3.15 9.21
C PHE A 122 -11.08 -4.16 8.45
N GLU A 123 -11.60 -5.17 9.13
CA GLU A 123 -12.53 -6.10 8.52
C GLU A 123 -13.97 -5.67 8.78
N VAL A 124 -14.76 -5.55 7.72
CA VAL A 124 -16.18 -5.20 7.78
C VAL A 124 -16.95 -6.15 6.86
N SER A 125 -17.70 -7.08 7.44
CA SER A 125 -18.58 -8.01 6.68
C SER A 125 -17.85 -8.81 5.59
N GLY A 126 -16.64 -9.29 5.86
CA GLY A 126 -15.85 -10.08 4.91
C GLY A 126 -15.07 -9.26 3.87
N VAL A 127 -15.13 -7.94 3.98
CA VAL A 127 -14.32 -7.01 3.19
C VAL A 127 -13.30 -6.37 4.10
N THR A 128 -12.05 -6.28 3.64
CA THR A 128 -11.01 -5.52 4.33
C THR A 128 -10.91 -4.11 3.76
N ILE A 129 -10.71 -3.14 4.64
CA ILE A 129 -10.41 -1.75 4.29
C ILE A 129 -9.08 -1.42 4.94
N SER A 130 -8.08 -1.05 4.14
CA SER A 130 -6.71 -0.85 4.62
C SER A 130 -6.16 0.51 4.21
N PRO A 131 -6.06 1.49 5.10
CA PRO A 131 -5.15 2.61 4.90
C PRO A 131 -3.71 2.10 4.83
N GLN A 132 -2.96 2.60 3.85
CA GLN A 132 -1.60 2.16 3.55
C GLN A 132 -0.67 3.34 3.34
N LEU A 133 0.57 3.16 3.79
CA LEU A 133 1.67 4.09 3.57
C LEU A 133 2.93 3.31 3.21
N HIS A 134 3.50 3.57 2.05
CA HIS A 134 4.68 2.89 1.54
C HIS A 134 5.77 3.89 1.21
N TYR A 135 7.00 3.49 1.45
CA TYR A 135 8.20 4.17 1.01
C TYR A 135 8.93 3.28 0.00
N ASP A 136 9.04 3.76 -1.21
CA ASP A 136 9.72 3.09 -2.32
C ASP A 136 11.09 3.71 -2.54
N TYR A 137 12.12 2.95 -2.19
CA TYR A 137 13.50 3.33 -2.44
C TYR A 137 13.91 2.91 -3.84
N HIS A 138 14.32 3.86 -4.65
CA HIS A 138 14.83 3.63 -6.00
C HIS A 138 16.35 3.72 -6.01
N ARG A 139 17.01 2.69 -6.52
CA ARG A 139 18.46 2.70 -6.68
C ARG A 139 18.87 3.75 -7.70
N ASN A 140 19.76 4.68 -7.30
CA ASN A 140 20.27 5.80 -8.10
C ASN A 140 19.20 6.83 -8.56
N HIS A 141 18.00 6.79 -8.01
CA HIS A 141 16.92 7.72 -8.29
C HIS A 141 16.29 8.25 -7.00
N LYS A 142 15.39 9.23 -7.13
CA LYS A 142 14.68 9.75 -5.98
C LYS A 142 13.57 8.79 -5.54
N SER A 143 13.47 8.61 -4.24
CA SER A 143 12.46 7.75 -3.62
C SER A 143 11.05 8.33 -3.78
N ALA A 144 10.07 7.45 -3.73
CA ALA A 144 8.66 7.79 -3.76
C ALA A 144 7.97 7.43 -2.43
N VAL A 145 6.90 8.13 -2.12
CA VAL A 145 5.98 7.78 -1.04
C VAL A 145 4.61 7.51 -1.65
N VAL A 146 4.06 6.34 -1.38
CA VAL A 146 2.72 5.94 -1.81
C VAL A 146 1.80 5.93 -0.60
N ALA A 147 0.71 6.65 -0.66
CA ALA A 147 -0.31 6.68 0.37
C ALA A 147 -1.69 6.43 -0.24
N GLY A 148 -2.49 5.59 0.39
CA GLY A 148 -3.80 5.25 -0.15
C GLY A 148 -4.67 4.42 0.76
N LEU A 149 -5.80 4.04 0.21
CA LEU A 149 -6.78 3.15 0.81
C LEU A 149 -6.97 1.94 -0.09
N ALA A 150 -6.79 0.74 0.46
CA ALA A 150 -7.10 -0.48 -0.25
C ALA A 150 -8.40 -1.09 0.26
N ILE A 151 -9.11 -1.75 -0.65
CA ILE A 151 -10.31 -2.55 -0.37
C ILE A 151 -10.05 -3.95 -0.89
N GLY A 152 -10.19 -4.94 -0.02
CA GLY A 152 -9.85 -6.33 -0.33
C GLY A 152 -10.82 -7.35 0.23
N MET A 153 -10.58 -8.60 -0.14
CA MET A 153 -11.29 -9.76 0.36
C MET A 153 -10.38 -10.99 0.40
N SER A 154 -10.67 -11.88 1.34
CA SER A 154 -10.05 -13.20 1.40
C SER A 154 -10.95 -14.26 0.77
N PHE A 155 -10.37 -15.28 0.08
CA PHE A 155 -11.10 -16.34 -0.62
C PHE A 155 -10.29 -17.64 -0.69
#